data_9fbe8c21b9db405205fdc5bec997abee
#
_entry.id   9fbe8c21b9db405205fdc5bec997abee
#
_cell.length_a   1.000
_cell.length_b   1.000
_cell.length_c   1.000
_cell.angle_alpha   90.00
_cell.angle_beta   90.00
_cell.angle_gamma   90.00
#
_symmetry.space_group_name_H-M   'P 1'
#
loop_
_entity.id
_entity.type
_entity.pdbx_description
1 polymer ?
#
loop_
_entity_poly.entity_id
_entity_poly.type
_entity_poly.pdbx_seq_one_letter_code
_entity_poly.pdbx_strand_id
1 'polypeptide(L)'
;MIRIVPACMFLSLALAASGPAAAITRTYYLAAEETLWDYAPSYPINPMHNGKFTADEKVFVAGDQRTRIGHRYYKARYVEYTDASFTTPKARPPEWQHLGLLGPVLRANVGDTLKVVLKNKTKRMPVSLHPHGLLYHKDSEGVPYADGSAGQDKGDDIVPPGGVYTYTWEVPERAGPGPGDPSSIVWLYHSHVNEVVDTNTGLVGPIIVSRPGELKDDGHLKGIDREFVVLFAVFDENKSFYLDKNIAAFAPAAARRTEDPEFMESNRKHSMNGYLYSNLPGLTMKEGENVRWYQLALGTEVDLHTPHWHGNTLMEAGRRLDVLNLLPGTHLTVDMQPDNPGIWMYHCHVNDHIDAGMMAHYTVLPRHP
;
A
#
# COMPACT_ATOMS: atom_id res chain seq x y z
N MET A 1 38.84 62.24 -31.85
CA MET A 1 37.75 61.24 -31.80
C MET A 1 38.28 60.05 -31.06
N ILE A 2 37.89 59.92 -29.77
CA ILE A 2 38.27 58.81 -28.90
C ILE A 2 37.14 57.81 -28.97
N ARG A 3 37.44 56.59 -29.45
CA ARG A 3 36.48 55.48 -29.48
C ARG A 3 36.53 54.73 -28.09
N ILE A 4 35.45 54.82 -27.41
CA ILE A 4 35.23 54.03 -26.17
C ILE A 4 34.68 52.65 -26.59
N VAL A 5 35.39 51.57 -26.27
CA VAL A 5 34.95 50.19 -26.46
C VAL A 5 34.30 49.75 -25.12
N PRO A 6 33.05 49.25 -25.10
CA PRO A 6 32.47 48.73 -23.86
C PRO A 6 33.02 47.33 -23.55
N ALA A 7 33.57 47.15 -22.36
CA ALA A 7 33.94 45.84 -21.85
C ALA A 7 32.68 45.06 -21.42
N CYS A 8 32.37 43.98 -22.13
CA CYS A 8 31.36 43.02 -21.71
C CYS A 8 31.92 42.17 -20.55
N MET A 9 31.38 42.39 -19.38
CA MET A 9 31.67 41.57 -18.20
C MET A 9 30.81 40.28 -18.28
N PHE A 10 31.43 39.17 -18.62
CA PHE A 10 30.78 37.84 -18.52
C PHE A 10 30.68 37.42 -17.04
N LEU A 11 29.49 37.47 -16.52
CA LEU A 11 29.18 36.89 -15.21
C LEU A 11 29.07 35.36 -15.38
N SER A 12 30.10 34.63 -15.03
CA SER A 12 30.06 33.17 -14.97
C SER A 12 29.23 32.76 -13.77
N LEU A 13 27.98 32.35 -14.02
CA LEU A 13 27.19 31.63 -13.02
C LEU A 13 27.81 30.21 -12.83
N ALA A 14 28.55 30.04 -11.76
CA ALA A 14 28.96 28.71 -11.35
C ALA A 14 27.69 27.94 -10.86
N LEU A 15 27.14 27.07 -11.69
CA LEU A 15 26.25 26.03 -11.19
C LEU A 15 27.04 25.15 -10.22
N ALA A 16 26.77 25.27 -8.94
CA ALA A 16 27.22 24.28 -7.97
C ALA A 16 26.49 22.98 -8.30
N ALA A 17 27.15 22.06 -8.98
CA ALA A 17 26.70 20.69 -9.10
C ALA A 17 26.71 20.10 -7.69
N SER A 18 25.54 19.95 -7.08
CA SER A 18 25.38 19.13 -5.88
C SER A 18 25.85 17.73 -6.26
N GLY A 19 26.95 17.26 -5.65
CA GLY A 19 27.41 15.88 -5.82
C GLY A 19 26.28 14.91 -5.48
N PRO A 20 26.34 13.65 -5.97
CA PRO A 20 25.35 12.63 -5.63
C PRO A 20 25.24 12.54 -4.11
N ALA A 21 24.01 12.53 -3.60
CA ALA A 21 23.76 12.26 -2.18
C ALA A 21 24.42 10.95 -1.81
N ALA A 22 25.13 10.91 -0.68
CA ALA A 22 25.81 9.70 -0.26
C ALA A 22 24.78 8.58 -0.04
N ALA A 23 25.05 7.39 -0.57
CA ALA A 23 24.27 6.19 -0.35
C ALA A 23 24.21 5.87 1.16
N ILE A 24 23.03 5.60 1.71
CA ILE A 24 22.85 5.25 3.12
C ILE A 24 22.13 3.91 3.27
N THR A 25 22.35 3.24 4.39
CA THR A 25 21.57 2.08 4.78
C THR A 25 20.40 2.51 5.65
N ARG A 26 19.18 2.23 5.18
CA ARG A 26 17.93 2.47 5.94
C ARG A 26 17.47 1.17 6.58
N THR A 27 17.42 1.15 7.90
CA THR A 27 17.02 -0.05 8.64
C THR A 27 15.57 0.07 9.13
N TYR A 28 14.78 -0.97 8.83
CA TYR A 28 13.41 -1.12 9.29
C TYR A 28 13.26 -2.39 10.13
N TYR A 29 12.49 -2.32 11.18
CA TYR A 29 12.15 -3.45 12.05
C TYR A 29 10.67 -3.76 11.86
N LEU A 30 10.34 -4.82 11.13
CA LEU A 30 8.98 -5.22 10.84
C LEU A 30 8.60 -6.48 11.62
N ALA A 31 7.39 -6.50 12.15
CA ALA A 31 6.82 -7.74 12.68
C ALA A 31 5.57 -8.12 11.90
N ALA A 32 5.43 -9.41 11.55
CA ALA A 32 4.16 -9.96 11.13
C ALA A 32 3.33 -10.30 12.37
N GLU A 33 2.15 -9.69 12.52
CA GLU A 33 1.31 -9.80 13.72
C GLU A 33 -0.14 -10.16 13.38
N GLU A 34 -0.75 -11.02 14.23
CA GLU A 34 -2.18 -11.27 14.15
C GLU A 34 -2.97 -10.05 14.60
N THR A 35 -4.04 -9.74 13.88
CA THR A 35 -4.97 -8.66 14.21
C THR A 35 -6.42 -9.10 13.97
N LEU A 36 -7.35 -8.50 14.69
CA LEU A 36 -8.76 -8.51 14.31
C LEU A 36 -9.02 -7.27 13.48
N TRP A 37 -9.13 -7.45 12.17
CA TRP A 37 -9.36 -6.36 11.23
C TRP A 37 -10.85 -6.11 11.03
N ASP A 38 -11.24 -4.84 10.91
CA ASP A 38 -12.60 -4.41 10.65
C ASP A 38 -12.65 -3.67 9.30
N TYR A 39 -13.30 -4.29 8.30
CA TYR A 39 -13.45 -3.73 6.96
C TYR A 39 -14.44 -2.58 6.89
N ALA A 40 -15.38 -2.51 7.83
CA ALA A 40 -16.43 -1.49 7.88
C ALA A 40 -16.72 -1.06 9.33
N PRO A 41 -15.77 -0.34 9.99
CA PRO A 41 -15.91 0.04 11.40
C PRO A 41 -17.11 0.96 11.68
N SER A 42 -17.68 1.59 10.68
CA SER A 42 -18.91 2.39 10.80
C SER A 42 -20.20 1.55 10.89
N TYR A 43 -20.12 0.22 10.62
CA TYR A 43 -21.31 -0.63 10.64
C TYR A 43 -22.11 -0.44 11.95
N PRO A 44 -23.45 -0.26 11.94
CA PRO A 44 -24.39 -0.53 10.83
C PRO A 44 -24.70 0.68 9.93
N ILE A 45 -23.94 1.76 9.97
CA ILE A 45 -24.15 2.96 9.14
C ILE A 45 -23.18 2.91 7.95
N ASN A 46 -23.69 3.11 6.74
CA ASN A 46 -22.91 3.26 5.53
C ASN A 46 -22.52 4.74 5.35
N PRO A 47 -21.23 5.10 5.43
CA PRO A 47 -20.78 6.49 5.31
C PRO A 47 -21.03 7.10 3.93
N MET A 48 -21.19 6.27 2.87
CA MET A 48 -21.42 6.78 1.51
C MET A 48 -22.71 7.58 1.38
N HIS A 49 -23.74 7.24 2.16
CA HIS A 49 -25.04 7.92 2.12
C HIS A 49 -25.64 8.23 3.50
N ASN A 50 -24.84 8.10 4.57
CA ASN A 50 -25.24 8.34 5.97
C ASN A 50 -26.51 7.57 6.39
N GLY A 51 -26.72 6.39 5.80
CA GLY A 51 -27.88 5.55 6.00
C GLY A 51 -27.52 4.14 6.44
N LYS A 52 -28.54 3.29 6.57
CA LYS A 52 -28.31 1.87 6.78
C LYS A 52 -27.86 1.20 5.49
N PHE A 53 -27.00 0.20 5.59
CA PHE A 53 -26.67 -0.68 4.47
C PHE A 53 -27.93 -1.30 3.85
N THR A 54 -28.01 -1.32 2.52
CA THR A 54 -29.05 -2.00 1.74
C THR A 54 -28.97 -3.52 1.91
N ALA A 55 -29.89 -4.26 1.31
CA ALA A 55 -29.85 -5.73 1.35
C ALA A 55 -28.62 -6.29 0.64
N ASP A 56 -28.26 -5.72 -0.52
CA ASP A 56 -27.13 -6.17 -1.36
C ASP A 56 -25.80 -5.82 -0.69
N GLU A 57 -25.63 -4.60 -0.20
CA GLU A 57 -24.43 -4.18 0.54
C GLU A 57 -24.17 -5.04 1.79
N LYS A 58 -25.25 -5.48 2.47
CA LYS A 58 -25.16 -6.36 3.65
C LYS A 58 -24.55 -7.73 3.34
N VAL A 59 -24.54 -8.17 2.10
CA VAL A 59 -23.82 -9.40 1.71
C VAL A 59 -22.37 -9.32 2.17
N PHE A 60 -21.74 -8.17 2.03
CA PHE A 60 -20.32 -7.97 2.27
C PHE A 60 -19.96 -7.55 3.71
N VAL A 61 -20.92 -7.01 4.48
CA VAL A 61 -20.61 -6.44 5.81
C VAL A 61 -21.40 -7.04 6.96
N ALA A 62 -22.58 -7.63 6.73
CA ALA A 62 -23.41 -8.15 7.81
C ALA A 62 -23.08 -9.59 8.15
N GLY A 63 -22.68 -9.83 9.40
CA GLY A 63 -22.62 -11.17 9.99
C GLY A 63 -23.97 -11.57 10.58
N ASP A 64 -24.29 -12.86 10.52
CA ASP A 64 -25.52 -13.42 11.10
C ASP A 64 -25.24 -14.44 12.22
N GLN A 65 -23.97 -14.60 12.59
CA GLN A 65 -23.45 -15.56 13.57
C GLN A 65 -23.76 -17.02 13.21
N ARG A 66 -24.14 -17.31 12.01
CA ARG A 66 -24.50 -18.65 11.51
C ARG A 66 -23.84 -18.97 10.19
N THR A 67 -24.14 -18.21 9.13
CA THR A 67 -23.77 -18.49 7.74
C THR A 67 -22.89 -17.41 7.12
N ARG A 68 -22.78 -16.22 7.74
CA ARG A 68 -21.95 -15.11 7.26
C ARG A 68 -21.05 -14.59 8.37
N ILE A 69 -19.77 -14.40 8.07
CA ILE A 69 -18.77 -13.86 8.99
C ILE A 69 -19.03 -12.37 9.26
N GLY A 70 -19.30 -11.59 8.22
CA GLY A 70 -19.58 -10.16 8.30
C GLY A 70 -18.39 -9.29 7.93
N HIS A 71 -18.12 -8.22 8.72
CA HIS A 71 -17.11 -7.23 8.41
C HIS A 71 -15.80 -7.36 9.20
N ARG A 72 -15.71 -8.26 10.19
CA ARG A 72 -14.54 -8.46 11.04
C ARG A 72 -13.89 -9.81 10.81
N TYR A 73 -12.56 -9.81 10.62
CA TYR A 73 -11.79 -11.00 10.34
C TYR A 73 -10.48 -11.01 11.12
N TYR A 74 -10.10 -12.15 11.67
CA TYR A 74 -8.72 -12.38 12.08
C TYR A 74 -7.85 -12.40 10.82
N LYS A 75 -6.79 -11.59 10.84
CA LYS A 75 -5.83 -11.41 9.75
C LYS A 75 -4.41 -11.33 10.33
N ALA A 76 -3.42 -11.17 9.47
CA ALA A 76 -2.09 -10.73 9.86
C ALA A 76 -1.71 -9.48 9.07
N ARG A 77 -0.85 -8.63 9.65
CA ARG A 77 -0.29 -7.46 8.98
C ARG A 77 1.15 -7.22 9.42
N TYR A 78 1.90 -6.47 8.62
CA TYR A 78 3.20 -5.98 9.05
C TYR A 78 3.04 -4.71 9.91
N VAL A 79 3.79 -4.68 11.02
CA VAL A 79 3.85 -3.56 11.97
C VAL A 79 5.31 -3.13 12.12
N GLU A 80 5.60 -1.82 12.01
CA GLU A 80 6.94 -1.29 12.25
C GLU A 80 7.20 -1.15 13.75
N TYR A 81 8.43 -1.47 14.15
CA TYR A 81 8.94 -1.35 15.51
C TYR A 81 10.09 -0.34 15.58
N THR A 82 10.34 0.20 16.76
CA THR A 82 11.39 1.21 16.97
C THR A 82 12.80 0.61 16.86
N ASP A 83 12.96 -0.68 17.19
CA ASP A 83 14.26 -1.35 17.22
C ASP A 83 14.14 -2.88 17.18
N ALA A 84 15.29 -3.56 17.17
CA ALA A 84 15.43 -5.02 17.10
C ALA A 84 14.90 -5.77 18.33
N SER A 85 14.51 -5.10 19.39
CA SER A 85 13.88 -5.76 20.56
C SER A 85 12.42 -6.16 20.26
N PHE A 86 11.80 -5.51 19.28
CA PHE A 86 10.37 -5.69 18.94
C PHE A 86 9.44 -5.55 20.15
N THR A 87 9.76 -4.63 21.07
CA THR A 87 8.96 -4.35 22.26
C THR A 87 8.01 -3.17 22.07
N THR A 88 8.44 -2.14 21.35
CA THR A 88 7.67 -0.91 21.14
C THR A 88 7.28 -0.74 19.69
N PRO A 89 5.99 -0.92 19.32
CA PRO A 89 5.51 -0.60 17.99
C PRO A 89 5.71 0.88 17.68
N LYS A 90 6.15 1.21 16.49
CA LYS A 90 6.24 2.59 16.02
C LYS A 90 4.84 3.09 15.67
N ALA A 91 4.43 4.19 16.28
CA ALA A 91 3.14 4.80 16.00
C ALA A 91 3.07 5.22 14.52
N ARG A 92 1.97 4.86 13.85
CA ARG A 92 1.71 5.32 12.48
C ARG A 92 1.34 6.81 12.53
N PRO A 93 2.08 7.69 11.83
CA PRO A 93 1.77 9.12 11.80
C PRO A 93 0.37 9.40 11.21
N PRO A 94 -0.28 10.52 11.56
CA PRO A 94 -1.62 10.84 11.09
C PRO A 94 -1.78 10.85 9.56
N GLU A 95 -0.78 11.34 8.83
CA GLU A 95 -0.74 11.39 7.37
C GLU A 95 -0.74 10.01 6.72
N TRP A 96 -0.36 8.95 7.45
CA TRP A 96 -0.33 7.56 6.98
C TRP A 96 -1.49 6.70 7.52
N GLN A 97 -2.47 7.29 8.21
CA GLN A 97 -3.63 6.53 8.73
C GLN A 97 -4.42 5.84 7.61
N HIS A 98 -4.42 6.42 6.41
CA HIS A 98 -5.07 5.84 5.23
C HIS A 98 -4.45 4.51 4.77
N LEU A 99 -3.26 4.13 5.22
CA LEU A 99 -2.69 2.81 4.89
C LEU A 99 -3.54 1.64 5.40
N GLY A 100 -4.36 1.84 6.43
CA GLY A 100 -5.29 0.82 6.93
C GLY A 100 -4.62 -0.50 7.26
N LEU A 101 -4.99 -1.57 6.53
CA LEU A 101 -4.43 -2.91 6.68
C LEU A 101 -2.98 -3.02 6.23
N LEU A 102 -2.55 -2.20 5.28
CA LEU A 102 -1.20 -2.25 4.72
C LEU A 102 -0.12 -2.11 5.80
N GLY A 103 0.98 -2.80 5.59
CA GLY A 103 2.22 -2.58 6.31
C GLY A 103 2.74 -1.14 6.17
N PRO A 104 3.79 -0.78 6.92
CA PRO A 104 4.40 0.55 6.84
C PRO A 104 5.02 0.81 5.47
N VAL A 105 5.13 2.09 5.10
CA VAL A 105 5.86 2.53 3.90
C VAL A 105 7.35 2.37 4.15
N LEU A 106 8.03 1.55 3.34
CA LEU A 106 9.48 1.54 3.27
C LEU A 106 9.93 2.59 2.25
N ARG A 107 10.91 3.42 2.60
CA ARG A 107 11.37 4.54 1.76
C ARG A 107 12.85 4.46 1.49
N ALA A 108 13.25 4.76 0.26
CA ALA A 108 14.65 4.87 -0.14
C ALA A 108 14.84 5.88 -1.27
N ASN A 109 16.03 6.45 -1.37
CA ASN A 109 16.51 7.05 -2.60
C ASN A 109 17.24 6.00 -3.44
N VAL A 110 17.27 6.18 -4.74
CA VAL A 110 18.20 5.45 -5.60
C VAL A 110 19.62 5.59 -5.05
N GLY A 111 20.34 4.48 -4.94
CA GLY A 111 21.66 4.36 -4.32
C GLY A 111 21.63 3.87 -2.88
N ASP A 112 20.52 3.95 -2.17
CA ASP A 112 20.41 3.46 -0.79
C ASP A 112 20.36 1.93 -0.73
N THR A 113 20.54 1.40 0.48
CA THR A 113 20.29 0.00 0.83
C THR A 113 19.17 -0.06 1.86
N LEU A 114 18.17 -0.90 1.63
CA LEU A 114 17.14 -1.23 2.63
C LEU A 114 17.56 -2.49 3.39
N LYS A 115 17.67 -2.37 4.71
CA LYS A 115 17.86 -3.48 5.63
C LYS A 115 16.58 -3.70 6.42
N VAL A 116 15.89 -4.80 6.17
CA VAL A 116 14.60 -5.08 6.80
C VAL A 116 14.72 -6.29 7.72
N VAL A 117 14.65 -6.04 9.02
CA VAL A 117 14.66 -7.09 10.05
C VAL A 117 13.22 -7.53 10.29
N LEU A 118 12.87 -8.73 9.86
CA LEU A 118 11.53 -9.30 10.03
C LEU A 118 11.49 -10.19 11.27
N LYS A 119 10.52 -9.93 12.16
CA LYS A 119 10.12 -10.81 13.26
C LYS A 119 8.77 -11.44 12.97
N ASN A 120 8.67 -12.77 12.98
CA ASN A 120 7.37 -13.42 12.90
C ASN A 120 6.76 -13.55 14.31
N LYS A 121 5.75 -12.74 14.61
CA LYS A 121 4.98 -12.79 15.86
C LYS A 121 3.63 -13.51 15.71
N THR A 122 3.35 -14.10 14.55
CA THR A 122 2.16 -14.94 14.39
C THR A 122 2.30 -16.23 15.21
N LYS A 123 1.19 -16.85 15.54
CA LYS A 123 1.21 -18.09 16.37
C LYS A 123 1.55 -19.34 15.58
N ARG A 124 1.14 -19.42 14.30
CA ARG A 124 1.23 -20.63 13.49
C ARG A 124 1.57 -20.40 12.03
N MET A 125 1.43 -19.17 11.54
CA MET A 125 1.65 -18.85 10.13
C MET A 125 3.14 -18.60 9.86
N PRO A 126 3.80 -19.35 8.96
CA PRO A 126 5.12 -18.98 8.46
C PRO A 126 4.96 -17.75 7.56
N VAL A 127 5.98 -16.89 7.51
CA VAL A 127 5.96 -15.66 6.72
C VAL A 127 7.32 -15.42 6.07
N SER A 128 7.37 -14.54 5.05
CA SER A 128 8.61 -14.03 4.47
C SER A 128 8.47 -12.55 4.09
N LEU A 129 9.48 -11.98 3.44
CA LEU A 129 9.40 -10.69 2.76
C LEU A 129 10.00 -10.80 1.36
N HIS A 130 9.18 -10.56 0.36
CA HIS A 130 9.58 -10.46 -1.04
C HIS A 130 9.36 -9.01 -1.53
N PRO A 131 10.40 -8.30 -2.03
CA PRO A 131 10.27 -6.95 -2.56
C PRO A 131 10.10 -6.96 -4.07
N HIS A 132 9.23 -6.13 -4.61
CA HIS A 132 9.20 -5.84 -6.03
C HIS A 132 10.24 -4.76 -6.40
N GLY A 133 10.77 -4.82 -7.61
CA GLY A 133 11.57 -3.77 -8.25
C GLY A 133 13.00 -3.55 -7.74
N LEU A 134 13.33 -4.02 -6.55
CA LEU A 134 14.65 -3.84 -5.95
C LEU A 134 15.68 -4.89 -6.44
N LEU A 135 16.94 -4.72 -6.07
CA LEU A 135 17.98 -5.70 -6.30
C LEU A 135 18.27 -6.45 -4.98
N TYR A 136 18.28 -7.77 -5.06
CA TYR A 136 18.55 -8.65 -3.93
C TYR A 136 19.33 -9.89 -4.38
N HIS A 137 20.05 -10.51 -3.44
CA HIS A 137 20.66 -11.81 -3.59
C HIS A 137 19.71 -12.92 -3.14
N LYS A 138 20.07 -14.18 -3.37
CA LYS A 138 19.20 -15.32 -3.09
C LYS A 138 18.85 -15.48 -1.60
N ASP A 139 19.67 -15.00 -0.70
CA ASP A 139 19.42 -14.94 0.74
C ASP A 139 18.47 -13.80 1.17
N SER A 140 17.91 -13.07 0.23
CA SER A 140 17.03 -11.92 0.49
C SER A 140 15.87 -11.80 -0.51
N GLU A 141 15.55 -12.89 -1.23
CA GLU A 141 14.41 -12.98 -2.15
C GLU A 141 13.10 -13.27 -1.42
N GLY A 142 13.11 -14.10 -0.38
CA GLY A 142 11.95 -14.43 0.45
C GLY A 142 10.94 -15.38 -0.19
N VAL A 143 11.34 -16.28 -1.11
CA VAL A 143 10.45 -17.12 -1.91
C VAL A 143 10.93 -18.58 -1.93
N PRO A 144 10.13 -19.54 -1.38
CA PRO A 144 10.48 -20.96 -1.36
C PRO A 144 10.17 -21.66 -2.69
N TYR A 145 11.16 -21.86 -3.55
CA TYR A 145 11.03 -22.66 -4.78
C TYR A 145 12.36 -23.35 -5.14
N ALA A 146 12.33 -24.21 -6.15
CA ALA A 146 13.51 -24.97 -6.61
C ALA A 146 14.35 -24.09 -7.55
N ASP A 147 15.34 -23.38 -7.02
CA ASP A 147 16.22 -22.42 -7.71
C ASP A 147 17.70 -22.81 -7.69
N GLY A 148 18.01 -23.98 -7.11
CA GLY A 148 19.36 -24.49 -6.93
C GLY A 148 20.13 -23.89 -5.75
N SER A 149 19.55 -22.94 -5.00
CA SER A 149 20.14 -22.41 -3.76
C SER A 149 20.05 -23.43 -2.62
N ALA A 150 20.95 -23.31 -1.62
CA ALA A 150 21.02 -24.20 -0.47
C ALA A 150 21.66 -23.49 0.74
N GLY A 151 21.49 -24.06 1.93
CA GLY A 151 22.13 -23.55 3.14
C GLY A 151 21.60 -22.18 3.55
N GLN A 152 22.50 -21.19 3.65
CA GLN A 152 22.14 -19.84 4.08
C GLN A 152 21.24 -19.11 3.07
N ASP A 153 21.38 -19.41 1.77
CA ASP A 153 20.56 -18.83 0.70
C ASP A 153 19.09 -19.31 0.70
N LYS A 154 18.72 -20.15 1.67
CA LYS A 154 17.35 -20.63 1.92
C LYS A 154 16.80 -20.15 3.27
N GLY A 155 17.58 -19.40 4.02
CA GLY A 155 17.17 -18.93 5.35
C GLY A 155 16.08 -17.86 5.31
N ASP A 156 15.95 -17.14 4.20
CA ASP A 156 14.98 -16.08 3.94
C ASP A 156 13.61 -16.59 3.46
N ASP A 157 13.60 -17.79 2.85
CA ASP A 157 12.39 -18.35 2.22
C ASP A 157 11.22 -18.44 3.21
N ILE A 158 11.51 -18.82 4.45
CA ILE A 158 10.49 -19.09 5.48
C ILE A 158 10.98 -18.63 6.86
N VAL A 159 10.35 -17.62 7.42
CA VAL A 159 10.54 -17.20 8.81
C VAL A 159 9.45 -17.86 9.67
N PRO A 160 9.77 -18.90 10.46
CA PRO A 160 8.77 -19.61 11.27
C PRO A 160 8.24 -18.72 12.40
N PRO A 161 7.11 -19.08 13.03
CA PRO A 161 6.63 -18.39 14.23
C PRO A 161 7.70 -18.26 15.30
N GLY A 162 7.90 -17.04 15.81
CA GLY A 162 8.97 -16.69 16.74
C GLY A 162 10.32 -16.40 16.08
N GLY A 163 10.51 -16.75 14.80
CA GLY A 163 11.76 -16.52 14.05
C GLY A 163 12.03 -15.05 13.76
N VAL A 164 13.30 -14.77 13.43
CA VAL A 164 13.77 -13.45 12.94
C VAL A 164 14.68 -13.70 11.74
N TYR A 165 14.51 -12.90 10.69
CA TYR A 165 15.40 -12.88 9.55
C TYR A 165 15.70 -11.44 9.12
N THR A 166 16.86 -11.21 8.49
CA THR A 166 17.24 -9.89 7.99
C THR A 166 17.42 -9.94 6.48
N TYR A 167 16.57 -9.23 5.78
CA TYR A 167 16.65 -9.02 4.33
C TYR A 167 17.48 -7.78 4.03
N THR A 168 18.28 -7.84 2.96
CA THR A 168 19.08 -6.72 2.48
C THR A 168 18.79 -6.50 1.00
N TRP A 169 18.25 -5.33 0.67
CA TRP A 169 17.87 -4.97 -0.68
C TRP A 169 18.58 -3.71 -1.13
N GLU A 170 19.21 -3.76 -2.27
CA GLU A 170 19.86 -2.61 -2.91
C GLU A 170 18.83 -1.86 -3.77
N VAL A 171 18.99 -0.55 -3.88
CA VAL A 171 18.12 0.33 -4.66
C VAL A 171 18.91 0.91 -5.83
N PRO A 172 19.20 0.12 -6.90
CA PRO A 172 19.92 0.61 -8.07
C PRO A 172 19.07 1.59 -8.89
N GLU A 173 19.67 2.25 -9.88
CA GLU A 173 19.00 3.22 -10.75
C GLU A 173 17.71 2.64 -11.37
N ARG A 174 17.76 1.37 -11.81
CA ARG A 174 16.60 0.66 -12.40
C ARG A 174 15.44 0.43 -11.43
N ALA A 175 15.65 0.53 -10.12
CA ALA A 175 14.61 0.42 -9.10
C ALA A 175 13.89 1.74 -8.83
N GLY A 176 14.45 2.85 -9.32
CA GLY A 176 13.89 4.19 -9.17
C GLY A 176 13.15 4.70 -10.39
N PRO A 177 12.69 5.95 -10.33
CA PRO A 177 11.96 6.59 -11.41
C PRO A 177 12.75 6.68 -12.72
N GLY A 178 12.17 6.23 -13.83
CA GLY A 178 12.68 6.43 -15.19
C GLY A 178 12.48 7.86 -15.70
N PRO A 179 12.93 8.18 -16.93
CA PRO A 179 12.90 9.55 -17.46
C PRO A 179 11.50 10.18 -17.53
N GLY A 180 10.46 9.38 -17.72
CA GLY A 180 9.05 9.82 -17.82
C GLY A 180 8.29 9.80 -16.49
N ASP A 181 8.89 9.23 -15.43
CA ASP A 181 8.24 9.10 -14.14
C ASP A 181 8.38 10.38 -13.30
N PRO A 182 7.49 10.59 -12.32
CA PRO A 182 7.65 11.62 -11.30
C PRO A 182 8.89 11.38 -10.44
N SER A 183 9.17 12.25 -9.44
CA SER A 183 10.41 12.18 -8.62
C SER A 183 10.48 10.95 -7.70
N SER A 184 9.38 10.19 -7.57
CA SER A 184 9.32 8.92 -6.83
C SER A 184 8.28 7.99 -7.46
N ILE A 185 8.49 6.68 -7.30
CA ILE A 185 7.58 5.62 -7.73
C ILE A 185 7.33 4.65 -6.57
N VAL A 186 6.31 3.82 -6.72
CA VAL A 186 5.94 2.82 -5.71
C VAL A 186 6.16 1.41 -6.22
N TRP A 187 6.61 0.54 -5.32
CA TRP A 187 6.67 -0.91 -5.42
C TRP A 187 5.90 -1.54 -4.28
N LEU A 188 5.77 -2.85 -4.30
CA LEU A 188 5.21 -3.66 -3.20
C LEU A 188 6.28 -4.44 -2.46
N TYR A 189 6.01 -4.80 -1.21
CA TYR A 189 6.59 -5.95 -0.53
C TYR A 189 5.46 -6.79 0.06
N HIS A 190 5.62 -8.10 0.06
CA HIS A 190 4.62 -9.01 0.62
C HIS A 190 5.25 -10.32 1.10
N SER A 191 4.49 -11.14 1.84
CA SER A 191 4.92 -12.50 2.16
C SER A 191 4.69 -13.41 0.95
N HIS A 192 5.65 -14.30 0.68
CA HIS A 192 5.64 -15.18 -0.48
C HIS A 192 5.85 -16.66 -0.12
N VAL A 193 5.64 -17.05 1.15
CA VAL A 193 5.67 -18.46 1.55
C VAL A 193 4.55 -19.23 0.83
N ASN A 194 3.37 -18.65 0.81
CA ASN A 194 2.26 -19.01 -0.06
C ASN A 194 1.55 -17.70 -0.46
N GLU A 195 1.95 -17.14 -1.60
CA GLU A 195 1.55 -15.80 -2.01
C GLU A 195 0.04 -15.57 -1.94
N VAL A 196 -0.76 -16.52 -2.46
CA VAL A 196 -2.22 -16.41 -2.47
C VAL A 196 -2.79 -16.36 -1.06
N VAL A 197 -2.31 -17.22 -0.16
CA VAL A 197 -2.75 -17.26 1.23
C VAL A 197 -2.27 -16.02 1.99
N ASP A 198 -1.01 -15.66 1.81
CA ASP A 198 -0.32 -14.63 2.58
C ASP A 198 -0.87 -13.24 2.28
N THR A 199 -1.08 -12.92 1.00
CA THR A 199 -1.62 -11.63 0.57
C THR A 199 -3.09 -11.48 0.97
N ASN A 200 -3.91 -12.53 0.78
CA ASN A 200 -5.29 -12.53 1.26
C ASN A 200 -5.40 -12.50 2.80
N THR A 201 -4.36 -12.94 3.50
CA THR A 201 -4.29 -12.79 4.96
C THR A 201 -3.96 -11.35 5.38
N GLY A 202 -3.34 -10.52 4.51
CA GLY A 202 -3.06 -9.10 4.73
C GLY A 202 -1.56 -8.74 4.82
N LEU A 203 -0.66 -9.67 4.47
CA LEU A 203 0.79 -9.47 4.56
C LEU A 203 1.33 -8.78 3.30
N VAL A 204 1.06 -7.50 3.17
CA VAL A 204 1.46 -6.64 2.04
C VAL A 204 1.73 -5.21 2.51
N GLY A 205 2.66 -4.52 1.87
CA GLY A 205 2.96 -3.11 2.12
C GLY A 205 3.69 -2.42 0.96
N PRO A 206 3.80 -1.10 0.96
CA PRO A 206 4.43 -0.33 -0.11
C PRO A 206 5.91 -0.03 0.13
N ILE A 207 6.68 0.04 -0.97
CA ILE A 207 8.04 0.60 -1.01
C ILE A 207 8.00 1.83 -1.91
N ILE A 208 8.40 2.99 -1.43
CA ILE A 208 8.52 4.21 -2.24
C ILE A 208 10.00 4.47 -2.51
N VAL A 209 10.36 4.46 -3.78
CA VAL A 209 11.72 4.77 -4.24
C VAL A 209 11.73 6.13 -4.92
N SER A 210 12.63 6.99 -4.48
CA SER A 210 12.79 8.36 -4.97
C SER A 210 14.08 8.53 -5.77
N ARG A 211 14.11 9.52 -6.66
CA ARG A 211 15.37 9.96 -7.28
C ARG A 211 16.38 10.35 -6.19
N PRO A 212 17.69 10.30 -6.48
CA PRO A 212 18.72 10.68 -5.53
C PRO A 212 18.47 12.08 -4.94
N GLY A 213 18.42 12.17 -3.60
CA GLY A 213 18.26 13.43 -2.89
C GLY A 213 16.85 14.04 -2.88
N GLU A 214 15.83 13.36 -3.41
CA GLU A 214 14.44 13.83 -3.35
C GLU A 214 13.76 13.51 -2.01
N LEU A 215 14.12 12.40 -1.38
CA LEU A 215 13.67 12.08 -0.03
C LEU A 215 14.52 12.84 0.99
N LYS A 216 13.88 13.71 1.77
CA LYS A 216 14.51 14.48 2.85
C LYS A 216 14.73 13.60 4.10
N ASP A 217 15.56 14.08 5.03
CA ASP A 217 15.86 13.38 6.28
C ASP A 217 14.64 13.21 7.19
N ASP A 218 13.65 14.12 7.07
CA ASP A 218 12.39 14.06 7.80
C ASP A 218 11.40 13.04 7.20
N GLY A 219 11.78 12.35 6.12
CA GLY A 219 10.96 11.35 5.44
C GLY A 219 9.97 11.92 4.40
N HIS A 220 9.93 13.23 4.17
CA HIS A 220 9.09 13.85 3.16
C HIS A 220 9.80 14.01 1.83
N LEU A 221 9.05 14.03 0.72
CA LEU A 221 9.56 14.32 -0.61
C LEU A 221 9.71 15.82 -0.83
N LYS A 222 10.70 16.21 -1.64
CA LYS A 222 10.83 17.59 -2.10
C LYS A 222 9.69 17.93 -3.06
N GLY A 223 9.07 19.08 -2.86
CA GLY A 223 8.03 19.60 -3.75
C GLY A 223 6.70 18.83 -3.75
N ILE A 224 6.52 17.86 -2.86
CA ILE A 224 5.27 17.15 -2.62
C ILE A 224 4.76 17.52 -1.23
N ASP A 225 3.54 18.03 -1.18
CA ASP A 225 2.88 18.47 0.05
C ASP A 225 2.14 17.32 0.74
N ARG A 226 1.67 16.35 -0.06
CA ARG A 226 0.87 15.23 0.41
C ARG A 226 1.08 13.96 -0.41
N GLU A 227 1.05 12.82 0.27
CA GLU A 227 1.22 11.52 -0.36
C GLU A 227 0.10 10.58 0.10
N PHE A 228 -0.48 9.83 -0.85
CA PHE A 228 -1.45 8.78 -0.56
C PHE A 228 -1.07 7.48 -1.25
N VAL A 229 -1.11 6.38 -0.51
CA VAL A 229 -0.92 5.03 -1.03
C VAL A 229 -2.23 4.29 -0.93
N VAL A 230 -2.76 3.79 -2.05
CA VAL A 230 -4.01 3.03 -2.06
C VAL A 230 -3.84 1.73 -2.82
N LEU A 231 -4.07 0.63 -2.12
CA LEU A 231 -4.16 -0.71 -2.68
C LEU A 231 -5.64 -1.01 -2.98
N PHE A 232 -5.94 -1.29 -4.24
CA PHE A 232 -7.19 -1.89 -4.68
C PHE A 232 -7.01 -3.40 -4.69
N ALA A 233 -7.80 -4.12 -3.92
CA ALA A 233 -7.76 -5.57 -3.87
C ALA A 233 -9.09 -6.15 -3.39
N VAL A 234 -9.48 -7.25 -4.02
CA VAL A 234 -10.51 -8.13 -3.51
C VAL A 234 -9.83 -9.12 -2.57
N PHE A 235 -9.79 -8.79 -1.26
CA PHE A 235 -9.31 -9.77 -0.28
C PHE A 235 -10.29 -10.93 -0.21
N ASP A 236 -9.91 -12.05 -0.82
CA ASP A 236 -10.69 -13.30 -0.75
C ASP A 236 -10.40 -14.02 0.58
N GLU A 237 -11.22 -13.74 1.58
CA GLU A 237 -11.10 -14.34 2.90
C GLU A 237 -11.30 -15.86 2.90
N ASN A 238 -11.86 -16.43 1.83
CA ASN A 238 -11.92 -17.89 1.63
C ASN A 238 -10.53 -18.50 1.42
N LYS A 239 -9.55 -17.69 1.02
CA LYS A 239 -8.15 -18.05 0.82
C LYS A 239 -7.24 -17.67 1.98
N SER A 240 -7.76 -16.92 2.98
CA SER A 240 -6.97 -16.45 4.13
C SER A 240 -6.52 -17.60 5.02
N PHE A 241 -5.29 -17.51 5.56
CA PHE A 241 -4.77 -18.45 6.57
C PHE A 241 -5.70 -18.60 7.78
N TYR A 242 -6.51 -17.59 8.07
CA TYR A 242 -7.39 -17.57 9.23
C TYR A 242 -8.86 -17.93 8.93
N LEU A 243 -9.20 -18.47 7.75
CA LEU A 243 -10.58 -18.81 7.40
C LEU A 243 -11.26 -19.65 8.47
N ASP A 244 -10.64 -20.79 8.87
CA ASP A 244 -11.22 -21.68 9.88
C ASP A 244 -11.44 -20.99 11.23
N LYS A 245 -10.49 -20.14 11.64
CA LYS A 245 -10.59 -19.33 12.86
C LYS A 245 -11.74 -18.33 12.77
N ASN A 246 -11.92 -17.70 11.61
CA ASN A 246 -12.99 -16.75 11.35
C ASN A 246 -14.36 -17.44 11.35
N ILE A 247 -14.47 -18.61 10.71
CA ILE A 247 -15.69 -19.43 10.73
C ILE A 247 -16.03 -19.82 12.18
N ALA A 248 -15.08 -20.37 12.91
CA ALA A 248 -15.30 -20.80 14.29
C ALA A 248 -15.74 -19.64 15.20
N ALA A 249 -15.20 -18.43 14.98
CA ALA A 249 -15.48 -17.27 15.81
C ALA A 249 -16.80 -16.56 15.45
N PHE A 250 -17.15 -16.47 14.14
CA PHE A 250 -18.20 -15.57 13.67
C PHE A 250 -19.34 -16.26 12.90
N ALA A 251 -19.10 -17.45 12.33
CA ALA A 251 -20.09 -18.14 11.50
C ALA A 251 -20.00 -19.69 11.68
N PRO A 252 -20.10 -20.24 12.90
CA PRO A 252 -19.81 -21.66 13.16
C PRO A 252 -20.68 -22.64 12.38
N ALA A 253 -21.89 -22.25 11.96
CA ALA A 253 -22.75 -23.10 11.13
C ALA A 253 -22.30 -23.18 9.67
N ALA A 254 -21.45 -22.24 9.22
CA ALA A 254 -20.86 -22.27 7.87
C ALA A 254 -19.75 -23.31 7.70
N ALA A 255 -19.23 -23.93 8.76
CA ALA A 255 -18.15 -24.90 8.72
C ALA A 255 -18.39 -26.10 7.76
N ARG A 256 -19.66 -26.39 7.43
CA ARG A 256 -20.06 -27.44 6.48
C ARG A 256 -20.53 -26.89 5.13
N ARG A 257 -20.38 -25.59 4.89
CA ARG A 257 -20.90 -24.87 3.73
C ARG A 257 -19.88 -23.94 3.10
N THR A 258 -18.60 -24.23 3.25
CA THR A 258 -17.51 -23.39 2.72
C THR A 258 -17.51 -23.28 1.20
N GLU A 259 -18.12 -24.24 0.50
CA GLU A 259 -18.32 -24.25 -0.95
C GLU A 259 -19.65 -23.59 -1.40
N ASP A 260 -20.44 -23.09 -0.45
CA ASP A 260 -21.69 -22.39 -0.76
C ASP A 260 -21.39 -21.05 -1.42
N PRO A 261 -21.95 -20.78 -2.63
CA PRO A 261 -21.66 -19.55 -3.36
C PRO A 261 -21.97 -18.26 -2.58
N GLU A 262 -23.05 -18.25 -1.79
CA GLU A 262 -23.40 -17.08 -0.98
C GLU A 262 -22.38 -16.84 0.14
N PHE A 263 -21.89 -17.93 0.77
CA PHE A 263 -20.83 -17.83 1.77
C PHE A 263 -19.54 -17.32 1.11
N MET A 264 -19.12 -17.92 0.00
CA MET A 264 -17.90 -17.54 -0.71
C MET A 264 -17.95 -16.08 -1.15
N GLU A 265 -19.07 -15.62 -1.72
CA GLU A 265 -19.24 -14.24 -2.15
C GLU A 265 -19.17 -13.26 -0.96
N SER A 266 -19.84 -13.59 0.16
CA SER A 266 -19.81 -12.75 1.36
C SER A 266 -18.42 -12.55 1.96
N ASN A 267 -17.46 -13.40 1.62
CA ASN A 267 -16.07 -13.36 2.07
C ASN A 267 -15.12 -12.65 1.10
N ARG A 268 -15.61 -12.19 -0.07
CA ARG A 268 -14.82 -11.36 -1.00
C ARG A 268 -14.93 -9.89 -0.61
N LYS A 269 -13.84 -9.32 -0.14
CA LYS A 269 -13.81 -7.95 0.39
C LYS A 269 -13.20 -7.00 -0.65
N HIS A 270 -14.06 -6.42 -1.48
CA HIS A 270 -13.71 -5.46 -2.54
C HIS A 270 -13.27 -4.14 -1.91
N SER A 271 -12.01 -4.03 -1.53
CA SER A 271 -11.54 -3.01 -0.59
C SER A 271 -10.48 -2.07 -1.14
N MET A 272 -10.42 -0.91 -0.53
CA MET A 272 -9.33 0.05 -0.65
C MET A 272 -8.56 0.07 0.68
N ASN A 273 -7.30 -0.37 0.69
CA ASN A 273 -6.47 -0.53 1.90
C ASN A 273 -7.14 -1.36 3.01
N GLY A 274 -7.99 -2.33 2.64
CA GLY A 274 -8.74 -3.17 3.59
C GLY A 274 -9.97 -2.49 4.18
N TYR A 275 -10.51 -1.44 3.56
CA TYR A 275 -11.76 -0.79 3.96
C TYR A 275 -12.80 -0.82 2.83
N LEU A 276 -14.07 -0.93 3.24
CA LEU A 276 -15.24 -0.91 2.37
C LEU A 276 -16.09 0.33 2.64
N TYR A 277 -16.88 0.76 1.65
CA TYR A 277 -17.95 1.75 1.79
C TYR A 277 -17.52 3.02 2.52
N SER A 278 -16.44 3.66 2.05
CA SER A 278 -15.92 4.94 2.61
C SER A 278 -15.47 4.88 4.08
N ASN A 279 -15.10 3.71 4.58
CA ASN A 279 -14.45 3.60 5.87
C ASN A 279 -12.95 3.91 5.82
N LEU A 280 -12.36 4.09 4.63
CA LEU A 280 -10.96 4.48 4.47
C LEU A 280 -10.75 5.92 4.96
N PRO A 281 -9.96 6.13 6.04
CA PRO A 281 -9.77 7.46 6.62
C PRO A 281 -8.64 8.24 5.94
N GLY A 282 -8.57 9.56 6.21
CA GLY A 282 -7.34 10.35 6.06
C GLY A 282 -7.04 10.87 4.66
N LEU A 283 -7.89 10.66 3.66
CA LEU A 283 -7.70 11.19 2.30
C LEU A 283 -8.10 12.68 2.25
N THR A 284 -7.31 13.54 2.91
CA THR A 284 -7.59 14.98 2.98
C THR A 284 -6.39 15.78 2.49
N MET A 285 -6.65 16.72 1.60
CA MET A 285 -5.68 17.64 1.00
C MET A 285 -6.25 19.04 0.93
N LYS A 286 -5.42 20.03 0.55
CA LYS A 286 -5.86 21.42 0.33
C LYS A 286 -5.78 21.76 -1.14
N GLU A 287 -6.64 22.68 -1.55
CA GLU A 287 -6.61 23.30 -2.87
C GLU A 287 -5.22 23.85 -3.18
N GLY A 288 -4.66 23.49 -4.34
CA GLY A 288 -3.35 23.92 -4.82
C GLY A 288 -2.14 23.17 -4.24
N GLU A 289 -2.32 22.20 -3.33
CA GLU A 289 -1.23 21.32 -2.90
C GLU A 289 -0.72 20.45 -4.07
N ASN A 290 0.56 20.12 -4.05
CA ASN A 290 1.12 19.07 -4.90
C ASN A 290 0.92 17.71 -4.23
N VAL A 291 -0.04 16.95 -4.72
CA VAL A 291 -0.46 15.68 -4.12
C VAL A 291 -0.02 14.52 -4.99
N ARG A 292 0.68 13.56 -4.41
CA ARG A 292 1.10 12.33 -5.09
C ARG A 292 0.27 11.14 -4.64
N TRP A 293 -0.27 10.42 -5.59
CA TRP A 293 -1.01 9.20 -5.38
C TRP A 293 -0.23 8.00 -5.90
N TYR A 294 -0.04 7.00 -5.05
CA TYR A 294 0.55 5.72 -5.37
C TYR A 294 -0.56 4.68 -5.39
N GLN A 295 -0.82 4.13 -6.57
CA GLN A 295 -1.90 3.18 -6.81
C GLN A 295 -1.31 1.79 -6.96
N LEU A 296 -1.86 0.82 -6.24
CA LEU A 296 -1.41 -0.54 -6.17
C LEU A 296 -2.58 -1.48 -6.45
N ALA A 297 -2.34 -2.61 -7.11
CA ALA A 297 -3.31 -3.69 -7.23
C ALA A 297 -2.64 -5.04 -7.01
N LEU A 298 -3.35 -5.92 -6.33
CA LEU A 298 -3.02 -7.34 -6.15
C LEU A 298 -4.27 -8.17 -6.29
N GLY A 299 -4.12 -9.45 -6.59
CA GLY A 299 -5.21 -10.39 -6.62
C GLY A 299 -5.22 -11.32 -7.83
N THR A 300 -6.39 -11.67 -8.31
CA THR A 300 -6.63 -12.65 -9.37
C THR A 300 -7.18 -11.95 -10.62
N GLU A 301 -7.66 -12.74 -11.60
CA GLU A 301 -8.28 -12.26 -12.83
C GLU A 301 -9.52 -11.38 -12.63
N VAL A 302 -10.13 -11.38 -11.43
CA VAL A 302 -11.24 -10.49 -11.08
C VAL A 302 -10.78 -9.16 -10.50
N ASP A 303 -9.48 -9.01 -10.20
CA ASP A 303 -8.89 -7.78 -9.65
C ASP A 303 -8.45 -6.80 -10.75
N LEU A 304 -9.29 -6.60 -11.75
CA LEU A 304 -9.15 -5.51 -12.72
C LEU A 304 -9.77 -4.26 -12.11
N HIS A 305 -8.96 -3.24 -11.83
CA HIS A 305 -9.44 -2.03 -11.17
C HIS A 305 -9.27 -0.80 -12.03
N THR A 306 -10.20 0.12 -11.89
CA THR A 306 -10.17 1.42 -12.59
C THR A 306 -10.42 2.54 -11.58
N PRO A 307 -9.40 2.92 -10.78
CA PRO A 307 -9.48 4.05 -9.84
C PRO A 307 -9.95 5.33 -10.52
N HIS A 308 -11.01 5.93 -10.00
CA HIS A 308 -11.64 7.15 -10.51
C HIS A 308 -11.79 8.20 -9.41
N TRP A 309 -11.33 9.42 -9.69
CA TRP A 309 -11.48 10.60 -8.83
C TRP A 309 -12.55 11.53 -9.37
N HIS A 310 -13.62 11.77 -8.60
CA HIS A 310 -14.61 12.77 -8.95
C HIS A 310 -14.05 14.18 -8.71
N GLY A 311 -14.43 15.13 -9.54
CA GLY A 311 -14.23 16.57 -9.33
C GLY A 311 -12.81 17.11 -9.55
N ASN A 312 -11.79 16.26 -9.65
CA ASN A 312 -10.39 16.65 -9.91
C ASN A 312 -9.74 15.72 -10.94
N THR A 313 -8.63 16.14 -11.52
CA THR A 313 -7.88 15.38 -12.52
C THR A 313 -6.44 15.13 -12.11
N LEU A 314 -5.82 14.14 -12.72
CA LEU A 314 -4.46 13.69 -12.45
C LEU A 314 -3.56 13.83 -13.65
N MET A 315 -2.26 13.79 -13.40
CA MET A 315 -1.23 13.69 -14.43
C MET A 315 -0.51 12.34 -14.31
N GLU A 316 -0.59 11.51 -15.34
CA GLU A 316 0.15 10.28 -15.52
C GLU A 316 1.06 10.40 -16.74
N ALA A 317 2.36 10.35 -16.56
CA ALA A 317 3.35 10.39 -17.64
C ALA A 317 3.05 11.52 -18.69
N GLY A 318 2.65 12.70 -18.22
CA GLY A 318 2.32 13.86 -19.08
C GLY A 318 0.90 13.82 -19.68
N ARG A 319 0.09 12.82 -19.40
CA ARG A 319 -1.32 12.75 -19.83
C ARG A 319 -2.25 13.17 -18.69
N ARG A 320 -3.28 13.95 -19.02
CA ARG A 320 -4.35 14.31 -18.07
C ARG A 320 -5.48 13.29 -18.13
N LEU A 321 -5.92 12.83 -16.96
CA LEU A 321 -6.99 11.86 -16.83
C LEU A 321 -7.63 11.96 -15.44
N ASP A 322 -8.73 11.25 -15.22
CA ASP A 322 -9.44 11.11 -13.94
C ASP A 322 -9.69 9.64 -13.57
N VAL A 323 -9.34 8.72 -14.48
CA VAL A 323 -9.44 7.26 -14.30
C VAL A 323 -8.12 6.61 -14.71
N LEU A 324 -7.65 5.65 -13.91
CA LEU A 324 -6.47 4.81 -14.20
C LEU A 324 -6.88 3.39 -14.58
N ASN A 325 -5.95 2.63 -15.17
CA ASN A 325 -6.08 1.20 -15.36
C ASN A 325 -5.10 0.49 -14.44
N LEU A 326 -5.58 -0.38 -13.56
CA LEU A 326 -4.78 -1.20 -12.67
C LEU A 326 -5.08 -2.68 -12.91
N LEU A 327 -4.04 -3.44 -13.18
CA LEU A 327 -4.08 -4.90 -13.25
C LEU A 327 -3.43 -5.49 -11.97
N PRO A 328 -3.75 -6.74 -11.59
CA PRO A 328 -3.07 -7.42 -10.50
C PRO A 328 -1.54 -7.37 -10.63
N GLY A 329 -0.84 -7.04 -9.56
CA GLY A 329 0.62 -6.92 -9.53
C GLY A 329 1.18 -5.65 -10.18
N THR A 330 0.32 -4.70 -10.60
CA THR A 330 0.78 -3.42 -11.15
C THR A 330 0.75 -2.28 -10.12
N HIS A 331 1.56 -1.26 -10.39
CA HIS A 331 1.65 -0.05 -9.59
C HIS A 331 1.75 1.16 -10.50
N LEU A 332 1.08 2.25 -10.12
CA LEU A 332 1.14 3.53 -10.83
C LEU A 332 1.38 4.66 -9.84
N THR A 333 2.12 5.66 -10.28
CA THR A 333 2.31 6.92 -9.54
C THR A 333 1.77 8.07 -10.37
N VAL A 334 0.86 8.84 -9.79
CA VAL A 334 0.21 9.97 -10.46
C VAL A 334 0.19 11.19 -9.54
N ASP A 335 0.26 12.36 -10.14
CA ASP A 335 0.25 13.63 -9.42
C ASP A 335 -1.08 14.36 -9.65
N MET A 336 -1.59 15.00 -8.60
CA MET A 336 -2.78 15.83 -8.60
C MET A 336 -2.42 17.20 -8.03
N GLN A 337 -2.92 18.24 -8.67
CA GLN A 337 -3.02 19.57 -8.06
C GLN A 337 -4.51 19.89 -7.94
N PRO A 338 -5.11 19.64 -6.75
CA PRO A 338 -6.55 19.83 -6.60
C PRO A 338 -6.94 21.30 -6.74
N ASP A 339 -7.97 21.57 -7.53
CA ASP A 339 -8.47 22.91 -7.82
C ASP A 339 -9.97 23.06 -7.55
N ASN A 340 -10.60 22.01 -7.02
CA ASN A 340 -12.03 21.96 -6.76
C ASN A 340 -12.30 21.51 -5.31
N PRO A 341 -12.48 22.48 -4.37
CA PRO A 341 -12.78 22.18 -2.97
C PRO A 341 -14.10 21.43 -2.80
N GLY A 342 -14.13 20.48 -1.87
CA GLY A 342 -15.32 19.67 -1.57
C GLY A 342 -14.99 18.29 -1.03
N ILE A 343 -16.04 17.52 -0.78
CA ILE A 343 -15.95 16.08 -0.47
C ILE A 343 -16.34 15.34 -1.75
N TRP A 344 -15.43 14.55 -2.26
CA TRP A 344 -15.55 13.89 -3.55
C TRP A 344 -15.48 12.38 -3.41
N MET A 345 -16.18 11.68 -4.30
CA MET A 345 -16.09 10.23 -4.39
C MET A 345 -14.77 9.80 -5.04
N TYR A 346 -14.15 8.75 -4.50
CA TYR A 346 -13.01 8.03 -5.05
C TYR A 346 -13.31 6.54 -5.01
N HIS A 347 -13.30 5.87 -6.17
CA HIS A 347 -13.79 4.50 -6.26
C HIS A 347 -13.18 3.73 -7.44
N CYS A 348 -13.30 2.41 -7.43
CA CYS A 348 -13.12 1.61 -8.63
C CYS A 348 -14.32 1.81 -9.56
N HIS A 349 -14.09 1.96 -10.89
CA HIS A 349 -15.18 2.16 -11.86
C HIS A 349 -15.69 0.82 -12.47
N VAL A 350 -15.27 -0.31 -11.93
CA VAL A 350 -15.85 -1.64 -12.22
C VAL A 350 -17.13 -1.78 -11.39
N ASN A 351 -18.28 -2.00 -12.03
CA ASN A 351 -19.60 -1.82 -11.40
C ASN A 351 -19.83 -2.74 -10.20
N ASP A 352 -19.52 -4.02 -10.31
CA ASP A 352 -19.66 -4.98 -9.21
C ASP A 352 -18.71 -4.68 -8.04
N HIS A 353 -17.53 -4.08 -8.30
CA HIS A 353 -16.64 -3.61 -7.24
C HIS A 353 -17.22 -2.42 -6.48
N ILE A 354 -17.90 -1.50 -7.18
CA ILE A 354 -18.59 -0.37 -6.53
C ILE A 354 -19.69 -0.92 -5.60
N ASP A 355 -20.54 -1.79 -6.13
CA ASP A 355 -21.67 -2.37 -5.38
C ASP A 355 -21.19 -3.14 -4.15
N ALA A 356 -20.03 -3.81 -4.25
CA ALA A 356 -19.40 -4.54 -3.15
C ALA A 356 -18.59 -3.65 -2.18
N GLY A 357 -18.47 -2.32 -2.43
CA GLY A 357 -17.94 -1.35 -1.47
C GLY A 357 -16.54 -0.81 -1.75
N MET A 358 -15.98 -1.00 -2.96
CA MET A 358 -14.66 -0.46 -3.35
C MET A 358 -14.76 1.03 -3.65
N MET A 359 -15.07 1.83 -2.62
CA MET A 359 -15.29 3.26 -2.68
C MET A 359 -14.87 3.97 -1.39
N ALA A 360 -14.46 5.22 -1.52
CA ALA A 360 -14.07 6.11 -0.44
C ALA A 360 -14.49 7.54 -0.74
N HIS A 361 -14.44 8.40 0.27
CA HIS A 361 -14.43 9.85 0.09
C HIS A 361 -12.99 10.37 0.17
N TYR A 362 -12.69 11.39 -0.63
CA TYR A 362 -11.55 12.26 -0.39
C TYR A 362 -12.01 13.71 -0.25
N THR A 363 -11.27 14.50 0.51
CA THR A 363 -11.65 15.88 0.82
C THR A 363 -10.60 16.86 0.31
N VAL A 364 -11.02 17.86 -0.44
CA VAL A 364 -10.23 19.02 -0.81
C VAL A 364 -10.72 20.21 0.02
N LEU A 365 -9.89 20.66 0.94
CA LEU A 365 -10.16 21.86 1.75
C LEU A 365 -9.84 23.11 0.92
N PRO A 366 -10.62 24.19 1.03
CA PRO A 366 -10.27 25.44 0.37
C PRO A 366 -8.92 25.97 0.85
N ARG A 367 -8.20 26.67 -0.01
CA ARG A 367 -6.88 27.25 0.28
C ARG A 367 -6.96 28.33 1.38
N HIS A 368 -8.06 29.07 1.37
CA HIS A 368 -8.39 30.07 2.40
C HIS A 368 -9.74 29.72 2.99
N PRO A 369 -9.89 29.75 4.33
CA PRO A 369 -11.16 29.47 5.00
C PRO A 369 -12.23 30.53 4.71
#